data_cf044c96f43c4d3e0b7d212257245fa6
#
_entry.id   cf044c96f43c4d3e0b7d212257245fa6
#
_cell.length_a   1.000
_cell.length_b   1.000
_cell.length_c   1.000
_cell.angle_alpha   90.00
_cell.angle_beta   90.00
_cell.angle_gamma   90.00
#
_symmetry.space_group_name_H-M   'P 1'
#
loop_
_entity.id
_entity.type
_entity.pdbx_description
1 polymer ?
#
loop_
_entity_poly.entity_id
_entity_poly.type
_entity_poly.pdbx_seq_one_letter_code
_entity_poly.pdbx_strand_id
1 'polypeptide(L)'
;MKITYLLVIILITYSKSQDYTIAEIYKNDKRGNKAVEKLLKDEGIKKDQNLDYTCGVFDEEYNIIATGSCFGNTIRCVAVNRNHQGEGLVNKLFSHLLQYQFERHNFHIFLYTKYTSSKFFGDLGFYEIVKIKDQIVFMENRKTGFQDYLKELSKTKKEGKKIAAIVMNANPFTLGHQYLVEKASKENDILHLFIVSEDKSIFPFNIRKKLVMESTAHLKNIIYHDSGPYIISSATFPSYFQKDEYEVIESHANIDLEIFVKIAKFLDINVRYVGEEPNSIVTGIYNKIMETKLPNFGIKCIIVPRKNENSGEIISASNVRKLIKEENFDIIKEIVPESTYKYLISQEAKPIIEKIKQIEDVVHY
;
A
#
# COMPACT_ATOMS: atom_id res chain seq x y z
N MET A 1 -18.56 -70.93 -16.90
CA MET A 1 -17.98 -69.65 -17.09
C MET A 1 -19.03 -68.60 -16.71
N LYS A 2 -19.07 -68.20 -15.42
CA LYS A 2 -20.04 -67.22 -14.87
C LYS A 2 -19.38 -65.87 -14.82
N ILE A 3 -19.85 -64.93 -15.63
CA ILE A 3 -19.44 -63.55 -15.61
C ILE A 3 -20.26 -62.87 -14.52
N THR A 4 -19.60 -62.55 -13.38
CA THR A 4 -20.20 -61.80 -12.31
C THR A 4 -20.09 -60.30 -12.65
N TYR A 5 -21.20 -59.66 -13.00
CA TYR A 5 -21.28 -58.22 -13.11
C TYR A 5 -21.18 -57.57 -11.75
N LEU A 6 -20.06 -56.90 -11.52
CA LEU A 6 -19.85 -56.03 -10.34
C LEU A 6 -20.55 -54.69 -10.61
N LEU A 7 -21.76 -54.55 -10.10
CA LEU A 7 -22.45 -53.26 -10.07
C LEU A 7 -21.72 -52.35 -9.12
N VAL A 8 -20.87 -51.44 -9.62
CA VAL A 8 -20.34 -50.32 -8.84
C VAL A 8 -21.48 -49.31 -8.74
N ILE A 9 -22.19 -49.34 -7.64
CA ILE A 9 -23.11 -48.28 -7.24
C ILE A 9 -22.22 -47.08 -6.86
N ILE A 10 -22.02 -46.17 -7.78
CA ILE A 10 -21.51 -44.84 -7.47
C ILE A 10 -22.64 -44.14 -6.70
N LEU A 11 -22.54 -44.15 -5.37
CA LEU A 11 -23.28 -43.23 -4.54
C LEU A 11 -22.79 -41.81 -4.87
N ILE A 12 -23.40 -41.22 -5.90
CA ILE A 12 -23.35 -39.76 -6.07
C ILE A 12 -24.19 -39.25 -4.89
N THR A 13 -23.51 -38.94 -3.79
CA THR A 13 -24.07 -38.03 -2.80
C THR A 13 -24.34 -36.74 -3.53
N TYR A 14 -25.59 -36.52 -3.94
CA TYR A 14 -26.10 -35.20 -4.25
C TYR A 14 -25.98 -34.39 -2.97
N SER A 15 -24.81 -33.81 -2.74
CA SER A 15 -24.68 -32.61 -1.95
C SER A 15 -25.57 -31.63 -2.71
N LYS A 16 -26.68 -31.21 -2.13
CA LYS A 16 -27.41 -30.03 -2.57
C LYS A 16 -26.34 -28.94 -2.74
N SER A 17 -25.88 -28.68 -3.95
CA SER A 17 -25.14 -27.48 -4.23
C SER A 17 -26.14 -26.38 -3.98
N GLN A 18 -26.11 -25.79 -2.79
CA GLN A 18 -26.86 -24.57 -2.56
C GLN A 18 -26.35 -23.58 -3.62
N ASP A 19 -27.24 -23.18 -4.53
CA ASP A 19 -26.89 -22.22 -5.58
C ASP A 19 -26.81 -20.81 -4.97
N TYR A 20 -25.68 -20.56 -4.28
CA TYR A 20 -25.38 -19.25 -3.74
C TYR A 20 -25.16 -18.25 -4.87
N THR A 21 -25.89 -17.14 -4.82
CA THR A 21 -25.74 -16.04 -5.76
C THR A 21 -24.65 -15.09 -5.26
N ILE A 22 -23.75 -14.66 -6.15
CA ILE A 22 -22.79 -13.58 -5.87
C ILE A 22 -23.23 -12.34 -6.63
N ALA A 23 -23.34 -11.22 -5.93
CA ALA A 23 -23.67 -9.95 -6.55
C ALA A 23 -22.81 -8.80 -5.98
N GLU A 24 -22.61 -7.79 -6.81
CA GLU A 24 -21.96 -6.54 -6.41
C GLU A 24 -22.83 -5.76 -5.42
N ILE A 25 -22.18 -5.18 -4.42
CA ILE A 25 -22.78 -4.24 -3.46
C ILE A 25 -22.31 -2.84 -3.85
N TYR A 26 -23.17 -2.10 -4.51
CA TYR A 26 -22.86 -0.74 -4.97
C TYR A 26 -22.73 0.24 -3.80
N LYS A 27 -21.91 1.30 -3.97
CA LYS A 27 -21.69 2.32 -2.93
C LYS A 27 -22.96 3.00 -2.44
N ASN A 28 -23.94 3.16 -3.32
CA ASN A 28 -25.25 3.77 -3.01
C ASN A 28 -26.28 2.77 -2.43
N ASP A 29 -25.99 1.48 -2.39
CA ASP A 29 -26.85 0.47 -1.75
C ASP A 29 -26.68 0.50 -0.24
N LYS A 30 -27.48 1.33 0.43
CA LYS A 30 -27.44 1.49 1.90
C LYS A 30 -27.75 0.19 2.64
N ARG A 31 -28.66 -0.65 2.12
CA ARG A 31 -29.08 -1.90 2.77
C ARG A 31 -27.97 -2.96 2.66
N GLY A 32 -27.46 -3.17 1.46
CA GLY A 32 -26.36 -4.10 1.20
C GLY A 32 -25.10 -3.71 1.98
N ASN A 33 -24.72 -2.42 1.95
CA ASN A 33 -23.56 -1.94 2.70
C ASN A 33 -23.70 -2.17 4.21
N LYS A 34 -24.90 -1.92 4.80
CA LYS A 34 -25.15 -2.19 6.23
C LYS A 34 -25.07 -3.68 6.56
N ALA A 35 -25.55 -4.55 5.67
CA ALA A 35 -25.46 -6.00 5.85
C ALA A 35 -24.00 -6.50 5.78
N VAL A 36 -23.21 -5.98 4.82
CA VAL A 36 -21.75 -6.23 4.73
C VAL A 36 -21.04 -5.78 5.99
N GLU A 37 -21.29 -4.56 6.47
CA GLU A 37 -20.68 -4.03 7.68
C GLU A 37 -20.99 -4.87 8.92
N LYS A 38 -22.26 -5.34 9.03
CA LYS A 38 -22.66 -6.24 10.11
C LYS A 38 -21.91 -7.55 10.05
N LEU A 39 -21.86 -8.22 8.89
CA LEU A 39 -21.13 -9.47 8.72
C LEU A 39 -19.64 -9.32 9.04
N LEU A 40 -19.00 -8.28 8.51
CA LEU A 40 -17.59 -8.00 8.80
C LEU A 40 -17.35 -7.82 10.31
N LYS A 41 -18.20 -7.02 10.97
CA LYS A 41 -18.11 -6.78 12.42
C LYS A 41 -18.28 -8.06 13.22
N ASP A 42 -19.25 -8.91 12.85
CA ASP A 42 -19.52 -10.18 13.53
C ASP A 42 -18.32 -11.15 13.41
N GLU A 43 -17.53 -11.04 12.33
CA GLU A 43 -16.29 -11.79 12.10
C GLU A 43 -15.01 -11.05 12.55
N GLY A 44 -15.16 -9.94 13.30
CA GLY A 44 -14.03 -9.18 13.87
C GLY A 44 -13.19 -8.41 12.83
N ILE A 45 -13.83 -7.97 11.77
CA ILE A 45 -13.25 -7.18 10.68
C ILE A 45 -13.97 -5.83 10.59
N LYS A 46 -13.22 -4.72 10.51
CA LYS A 46 -13.78 -3.42 10.17
C LYS A 46 -13.89 -3.31 8.64
N LYS A 47 -14.88 -2.60 8.14
CA LYS A 47 -14.92 -2.28 6.71
C LYS A 47 -13.82 -1.28 6.38
N ASP A 48 -13.00 -1.59 5.36
CA ASP A 48 -11.99 -0.66 4.86
C ASP A 48 -12.68 0.53 4.17
N GLN A 49 -12.11 1.72 4.32
CA GLN A 49 -12.63 2.94 3.67
C GLN A 49 -12.24 2.99 2.19
N ASN A 50 -11.12 2.39 1.84
CA ASN A 50 -10.58 2.36 0.48
C ASN A 50 -11.03 1.09 -0.24
N LEU A 51 -12.22 1.11 -0.84
CA LEU A 51 -12.74 -0.01 -1.62
C LEU A 51 -13.25 0.46 -2.99
N ASP A 52 -12.76 -0.20 -4.04
CA ASP A 52 -13.21 0.02 -5.42
C ASP A 52 -14.42 -0.86 -5.75
N TYR A 53 -14.48 -2.04 -5.15
CA TYR A 53 -15.45 -3.08 -5.39
C TYR A 53 -15.77 -3.84 -4.10
N THR A 54 -17.03 -4.20 -3.93
CA THR A 54 -17.49 -5.09 -2.85
C THR A 54 -18.55 -6.04 -3.41
N CYS A 55 -18.48 -7.32 -3.06
CA CYS A 55 -19.52 -8.28 -3.39
C CYS A 55 -20.01 -9.03 -2.15
N GLY A 56 -21.23 -9.51 -2.22
CA GLY A 56 -21.87 -10.40 -1.25
C GLY A 56 -22.24 -11.73 -1.87
N VAL A 57 -22.09 -12.80 -1.10
CA VAL A 57 -22.68 -14.10 -1.38
C VAL A 57 -23.98 -14.18 -0.63
N PHE A 58 -25.07 -14.51 -1.32
CA PHE A 58 -26.43 -14.53 -0.79
C PHE A 58 -26.93 -15.97 -0.65
N ASP A 59 -27.61 -16.24 0.45
CA ASP A 59 -28.42 -17.46 0.62
C ASP A 59 -29.77 -17.37 -0.11
N GLU A 60 -30.59 -18.42 0.03
CA GLU A 60 -31.95 -18.50 -0.57
C GLU A 60 -32.90 -17.42 -0.05
N GLU A 61 -32.66 -16.88 1.14
CA GLU A 61 -33.45 -15.84 1.80
C GLU A 61 -32.89 -14.42 1.55
N TYR A 62 -31.92 -14.29 0.64
CA TYR A 62 -31.22 -13.05 0.31
C TYR A 62 -30.45 -12.42 1.48
N ASN A 63 -30.00 -13.22 2.45
CA ASN A 63 -29.05 -12.74 3.46
C ASN A 63 -27.62 -12.82 2.93
N ILE A 64 -26.80 -11.86 3.28
CA ILE A 64 -25.36 -11.88 2.96
C ILE A 64 -24.67 -12.80 3.96
N ILE A 65 -24.16 -13.95 3.47
CA ILE A 65 -23.46 -14.96 4.25
C ILE A 65 -21.95 -14.98 4.04
N ALA A 66 -21.47 -14.34 2.98
CA ALA A 66 -20.05 -14.08 2.78
C ALA A 66 -19.88 -12.74 2.04
N THR A 67 -18.75 -12.10 2.22
CA THR A 67 -18.41 -10.85 1.54
C THR A 67 -16.91 -10.78 1.27
N GLY A 68 -16.55 -10.02 0.23
CA GLY A 68 -15.17 -9.69 -0.09
C GLY A 68 -15.09 -8.43 -0.93
N SER A 69 -13.98 -7.76 -0.90
CA SER A 69 -13.77 -6.48 -1.54
C SER A 69 -12.43 -6.41 -2.24
N CYS A 70 -12.28 -5.43 -3.13
CA CYS A 70 -11.01 -5.09 -3.79
C CYS A 70 -10.71 -3.60 -3.65
N PHE A 71 -9.42 -3.29 -3.63
CA PHE A 71 -8.91 -1.93 -3.77
C PHE A 71 -7.63 -1.98 -4.63
N GLY A 72 -7.63 -1.29 -5.78
CA GLY A 72 -6.57 -1.44 -6.77
C GLY A 72 -6.38 -2.90 -7.13
N ASN A 73 -5.20 -3.43 -6.96
CA ASN A 73 -4.86 -4.85 -7.16
C ASN A 73 -4.78 -5.65 -5.85
N THR A 74 -5.42 -5.19 -4.78
CA THR A 74 -5.48 -5.92 -3.50
C THR A 74 -6.86 -6.48 -3.23
N ILE A 75 -6.93 -7.70 -2.66
CA ILE A 75 -8.16 -8.28 -2.11
C ILE A 75 -8.23 -7.93 -0.63
N ARG A 76 -9.40 -7.47 -0.16
CA ARG A 76 -9.63 -6.95 1.18
C ARG A 76 -10.96 -7.39 1.77
N CYS A 77 -11.12 -7.29 3.07
CA CYS A 77 -12.39 -7.47 3.78
C CYS A 77 -13.09 -8.79 3.43
N VAL A 78 -12.35 -9.88 3.35
CA VAL A 78 -12.91 -11.21 3.11
C VAL A 78 -13.44 -11.80 4.41
N ALA A 79 -14.74 -12.10 4.45
CA ALA A 79 -15.40 -12.73 5.59
C ALA A 79 -16.45 -13.74 5.14
N VAL A 80 -16.58 -14.83 5.88
CA VAL A 80 -17.66 -15.83 5.74
C VAL A 80 -18.30 -16.02 7.11
N ASN A 81 -19.62 -15.94 7.17
CA ASN A 81 -20.38 -16.18 8.37
C ASN A 81 -20.02 -17.56 8.95
N ARG A 82 -19.70 -17.60 10.24
CA ARG A 82 -19.23 -18.83 10.94
C ARG A 82 -20.20 -20.00 10.86
N ASN A 83 -21.51 -19.72 10.68
CA ASN A 83 -22.52 -20.77 10.52
C ASN A 83 -22.48 -21.43 9.12
N HIS A 84 -21.79 -20.83 8.15
CA HIS A 84 -21.63 -21.29 6.77
C HIS A 84 -20.17 -21.66 6.44
N GLN A 85 -19.32 -21.80 7.46
CA GLN A 85 -17.94 -22.27 7.27
C GLN A 85 -17.92 -23.73 6.85
N GLY A 86 -17.03 -24.09 5.94
CA GLY A 86 -16.92 -25.45 5.39
C GLY A 86 -17.77 -25.72 4.15
N GLU A 87 -18.64 -24.81 3.72
CA GLU A 87 -19.51 -24.93 2.53
C GLU A 87 -18.82 -24.51 1.22
N GLY A 88 -17.51 -24.29 1.23
CA GLY A 88 -16.75 -23.88 0.04
C GLY A 88 -16.96 -22.43 -0.39
N LEU A 89 -17.68 -21.61 0.40
CA LEU A 89 -18.02 -20.23 0.07
C LEU A 89 -16.79 -19.34 -0.15
N VAL A 90 -15.73 -19.58 0.63
CA VAL A 90 -14.49 -18.81 0.47
C VAL A 90 -13.88 -19.02 -0.91
N ASN A 91 -13.83 -20.28 -1.38
CA ASN A 91 -13.30 -20.59 -2.71
C ASN A 91 -14.15 -19.94 -3.82
N LYS A 92 -15.47 -20.00 -3.70
CA LYS A 92 -16.41 -19.39 -4.66
C LYS A 92 -16.23 -17.86 -4.68
N LEU A 93 -16.18 -17.23 -3.50
CA LEU A 93 -15.96 -15.80 -3.34
C LEU A 93 -14.59 -15.36 -3.89
N PHE A 94 -13.54 -16.11 -3.55
CA PHE A 94 -12.18 -15.80 -4.01
C PHE A 94 -12.04 -15.94 -5.53
N SER A 95 -12.61 -16.98 -6.12
CA SER A 95 -12.63 -17.13 -7.58
C SER A 95 -13.31 -15.96 -8.26
N HIS A 96 -14.43 -15.47 -7.71
CA HIS A 96 -15.13 -14.30 -8.20
C HIS A 96 -14.28 -13.02 -8.10
N LEU A 97 -13.63 -12.79 -6.95
CA LEU A 97 -12.75 -11.62 -6.76
C LEU A 97 -11.52 -11.65 -7.68
N LEU A 98 -10.94 -12.85 -7.91
CA LEU A 98 -9.83 -13.03 -8.84
C LEU A 98 -10.28 -12.76 -10.28
N GLN A 99 -11.46 -13.27 -10.68
CA GLN A 99 -12.03 -12.98 -11.99
C GLN A 99 -12.24 -11.49 -12.19
N TYR A 100 -12.86 -10.80 -11.22
CA TYR A 100 -13.03 -9.34 -11.24
C TYR A 100 -11.70 -8.59 -11.44
N GLN A 101 -10.65 -9.02 -10.75
CA GLN A 101 -9.32 -8.43 -10.92
C GLN A 101 -8.73 -8.70 -12.30
N PHE A 102 -8.87 -9.91 -12.83
CA PHE A 102 -8.36 -10.28 -14.16
C PHE A 102 -9.07 -9.52 -15.28
N GLU A 103 -10.38 -9.31 -15.18
CA GLU A 103 -11.16 -8.48 -16.11
C GLU A 103 -10.68 -7.02 -16.14
N ARG A 104 -10.10 -6.54 -15.05
CA ARG A 104 -9.46 -5.22 -14.94
C ARG A 104 -7.97 -5.23 -15.31
N HIS A 105 -7.46 -6.32 -15.89
CA HIS A 105 -6.05 -6.53 -16.24
C HIS A 105 -5.10 -6.50 -15.02
N ASN A 106 -5.59 -6.73 -13.82
CA ASN A 106 -4.79 -6.89 -12.62
C ASN A 106 -4.41 -8.36 -12.46
N PHE A 107 -3.27 -8.78 -13.02
CA PHE A 107 -2.77 -10.16 -12.95
C PHE A 107 -1.80 -10.41 -11.79
N HIS A 108 -1.31 -9.36 -11.18
CA HIS A 108 -0.48 -9.42 -9.97
C HIS A 108 -1.29 -8.89 -8.79
N ILE A 109 -1.76 -9.81 -7.95
CA ILE A 109 -2.74 -9.55 -6.91
C ILE A 109 -2.09 -9.75 -5.55
N PHE A 110 -2.41 -8.86 -4.63
CA PHE A 110 -1.91 -8.86 -3.26
C PHE A 110 -3.03 -9.03 -2.26
N LEU A 111 -2.67 -9.49 -1.07
CA LEU A 111 -3.54 -9.46 0.10
C LEU A 111 -2.74 -9.27 1.38
N TYR A 112 -3.42 -8.72 2.37
CA TYR A 112 -2.95 -8.63 3.75
C TYR A 112 -3.90 -9.44 4.61
N THR A 113 -3.35 -10.24 5.51
CA THR A 113 -4.17 -11.14 6.33
C THR A 113 -3.63 -11.26 7.74
N LYS A 114 -4.48 -11.71 8.67
CA LYS A 114 -4.05 -12.06 10.02
C LYS A 114 -3.00 -13.18 9.95
N TYR A 115 -2.03 -13.16 10.87
CA TYR A 115 -1.00 -14.18 10.97
C TYR A 115 -1.57 -15.61 10.96
N THR A 116 -2.66 -15.83 11.69
CA THR A 116 -3.33 -17.13 11.83
C THR A 116 -4.02 -17.62 10.56
N SER A 117 -4.35 -16.71 9.62
CA SER A 117 -5.08 -17.03 8.39
C SER A 117 -4.19 -17.22 7.17
N SER A 118 -2.88 -16.95 7.28
CA SER A 118 -1.96 -16.98 6.12
C SER A 118 -1.88 -18.35 5.46
N LYS A 119 -1.93 -19.43 6.22
CA LYS A 119 -1.91 -20.79 5.68
C LYS A 119 -3.09 -21.03 4.73
N PHE A 120 -4.29 -20.60 5.11
CA PHE A 120 -5.49 -20.73 4.29
C PHE A 120 -5.32 -20.02 2.94
N PHE A 121 -4.79 -18.80 2.91
CA PHE A 121 -4.53 -18.09 1.66
C PHE A 121 -3.37 -18.71 0.86
N GLY A 122 -2.43 -19.36 1.54
CA GLY A 122 -1.41 -20.20 0.89
C GLY A 122 -2.03 -21.35 0.09
N ASP A 123 -3.02 -22.01 0.64
CA ASP A 123 -3.76 -23.10 -0.03
C ASP A 123 -4.59 -22.56 -1.23
N LEU A 124 -4.91 -21.25 -1.26
CA LEU A 124 -5.54 -20.56 -2.41
C LEU A 124 -4.54 -20.04 -3.45
N GLY A 125 -3.25 -20.37 -3.33
CA GLY A 125 -2.23 -20.00 -4.32
C GLY A 125 -1.55 -18.66 -4.07
N PHE A 126 -1.62 -18.12 -2.84
CA PHE A 126 -0.87 -16.93 -2.45
C PHE A 126 0.42 -17.30 -1.70
N TYR A 127 1.46 -16.53 -1.92
CA TYR A 127 2.80 -16.74 -1.38
C TYR A 127 3.16 -15.60 -0.41
N GLU A 128 3.76 -15.95 0.72
CA GLU A 128 4.17 -14.99 1.75
C GLU A 128 5.36 -14.15 1.25
N ILE A 129 5.21 -12.83 1.27
CA ILE A 129 6.28 -11.85 1.00
C ILE A 129 6.96 -11.49 2.32
N VAL A 130 6.15 -11.06 3.29
CA VAL A 130 6.56 -10.68 4.64
C VAL A 130 5.54 -11.21 5.64
N LYS A 131 6.05 -11.70 6.78
CA LYS A 131 5.25 -12.24 7.87
C LYS A 131 5.71 -11.64 9.19
N ILE A 132 4.85 -10.84 9.79
CA ILE A 132 5.06 -10.28 11.13
C ILE A 132 4.34 -11.18 12.13
N LYS A 133 5.14 -11.82 13.01
CA LYS A 133 4.61 -12.80 13.97
C LYS A 133 3.49 -12.20 14.79
N ASP A 134 2.41 -12.96 14.94
CA ASP A 134 1.19 -12.64 15.71
C ASP A 134 0.45 -11.36 15.28
N GLN A 135 0.84 -10.75 14.15
CA GLN A 135 0.23 -9.53 13.62
C GLN A 135 -0.35 -9.76 12.21
N ILE A 136 0.46 -9.63 11.20
CA ILE A 136 0.04 -9.50 9.82
C ILE A 136 0.95 -10.27 8.88
N VAL A 137 0.38 -10.78 7.78
CA VAL A 137 1.12 -11.35 6.66
C VAL A 137 0.74 -10.63 5.38
N PHE A 138 1.74 -10.21 4.62
CA PHE A 138 1.61 -9.67 3.29
C PHE A 138 1.92 -10.75 2.26
N MET A 139 1.02 -10.95 1.30
CA MET A 139 1.08 -12.06 0.35
C MET A 139 0.78 -11.60 -1.07
N GLU A 140 1.27 -12.37 -2.05
CA GLU A 140 1.03 -12.17 -3.49
C GLU A 140 0.66 -13.46 -4.19
N ASN A 141 -0.04 -13.38 -5.33
CA ASN A 141 -0.42 -14.56 -6.14
C ASN A 141 0.69 -15.01 -7.11
N ARG A 142 1.90 -14.50 -6.99
CA ARG A 142 3.07 -14.89 -7.79
C ARG A 142 4.12 -15.52 -6.92
N LYS A 143 4.52 -16.75 -7.26
CA LYS A 143 5.51 -17.51 -6.47
C LYS A 143 6.86 -16.79 -6.34
N THR A 144 7.27 -16.05 -7.35
CA THR A 144 8.57 -15.38 -7.42
C THR A 144 8.47 -13.88 -7.58
N GLY A 145 7.28 -13.29 -7.47
CA GLY A 145 7.05 -11.88 -7.78
C GLY A 145 7.99 -10.93 -7.05
N PHE A 146 8.08 -11.04 -5.74
CA PHE A 146 8.99 -10.22 -4.95
C PHE A 146 10.47 -10.53 -5.23
N GLN A 147 10.82 -11.80 -5.45
CA GLN A 147 12.20 -12.17 -5.79
C GLN A 147 12.61 -11.60 -7.15
N ASP A 148 11.73 -11.59 -8.11
CA ASP A 148 11.99 -11.01 -9.43
C ASP A 148 12.15 -9.48 -9.35
N TYR A 149 11.34 -8.81 -8.51
CA TYR A 149 11.52 -7.39 -8.19
C TYR A 149 12.91 -7.11 -7.58
N LEU A 150 13.34 -7.91 -6.60
CA LEU A 150 14.66 -7.75 -5.99
C LEU A 150 15.80 -7.98 -7.00
N LYS A 151 15.67 -8.95 -7.91
CA LYS A 151 16.62 -9.16 -9.00
C LYS A 151 16.71 -7.99 -9.96
N GLU A 152 15.57 -7.38 -10.33
CA GLU A 152 15.56 -6.17 -11.15
C GLU A 152 16.28 -5.01 -10.45
N LEU A 153 15.99 -4.79 -9.16
CA LEU A 153 16.70 -3.78 -8.38
C LEU A 153 18.22 -4.04 -8.36
N SER A 154 18.67 -5.29 -8.25
CA SER A 154 20.09 -5.62 -8.17
C SER A 154 20.87 -5.24 -9.42
N LYS A 155 20.22 -5.09 -10.58
CA LYS A 155 20.86 -4.59 -11.82
C LYS A 155 21.36 -3.14 -11.70
N THR A 156 20.83 -2.39 -10.74
CA THR A 156 21.23 -1.01 -10.47
C THR A 156 22.26 -0.88 -9.35
N LYS A 157 22.70 -2.01 -8.80
CA LYS A 157 23.69 -2.06 -7.72
C LYS A 157 25.00 -1.40 -8.17
N LYS A 158 25.56 -0.58 -7.30
CA LYS A 158 26.87 0.07 -7.48
C LYS A 158 27.71 -0.15 -6.21
N GLU A 159 29.01 -0.19 -6.39
CA GLU A 159 29.95 -0.29 -5.29
C GLU A 159 30.12 1.03 -4.55
N GLY A 160 30.15 0.97 -3.23
CA GLY A 160 30.35 2.11 -2.33
C GLY A 160 30.52 1.65 -0.89
N LYS A 161 31.14 2.46 -0.05
CA LYS A 161 31.26 2.18 1.39
C LYS A 161 30.05 2.67 2.17
N LYS A 162 29.50 3.80 1.78
CA LYS A 162 28.30 4.41 2.35
C LYS A 162 27.21 4.45 1.30
N ILE A 163 26.30 3.50 1.38
CA ILE A 163 25.18 3.39 0.46
C ILE A 163 23.90 3.70 1.22
N ALA A 164 23.29 4.81 0.87
CA ALA A 164 22.09 5.32 1.52
C ALA A 164 20.83 5.00 0.74
N ALA A 165 19.69 5.03 1.44
CA ALA A 165 18.38 5.02 0.81
C ALA A 165 17.43 6.03 1.45
N ILE A 166 16.56 6.58 0.60
CA ILE A 166 15.38 7.34 0.96
C ILE A 166 14.18 6.69 0.27
N VAL A 167 13.05 6.61 0.95
CA VAL A 167 11.74 6.30 0.34
C VAL A 167 10.83 7.48 0.60
N MET A 168 10.18 7.99 -0.44
CA MET A 168 9.29 9.15 -0.30
C MET A 168 8.10 9.07 -1.24
N ASN A 169 6.99 9.65 -0.81
CA ASN A 169 5.80 9.83 -1.64
C ASN A 169 5.89 11.12 -2.48
N ALA A 170 6.42 12.21 -1.91
CA ALA A 170 6.62 13.51 -2.57
C ALA A 170 5.34 14.06 -3.26
N ASN A 171 4.27 14.27 -2.52
CA ASN A 171 2.93 14.61 -3.01
C ASN A 171 2.47 16.06 -2.67
N PRO A 172 3.04 17.14 -3.28
CA PRO A 172 4.14 17.17 -4.25
C PRO A 172 5.55 17.23 -3.61
N PHE A 173 6.59 17.32 -4.44
CA PHE A 173 7.96 17.50 -4.00
C PHE A 173 8.19 18.92 -3.48
N THR A 174 8.81 19.07 -2.30
CA THR A 174 9.03 20.34 -1.59
C THR A 174 10.50 20.59 -1.31
N LEU A 175 10.86 21.82 -0.87
CA LEU A 175 12.23 22.13 -0.41
C LEU A 175 12.65 21.27 0.80
N GLY A 176 11.70 20.83 1.63
CA GLY A 176 12.00 19.88 2.71
C GLY A 176 12.45 18.50 2.19
N HIS A 177 11.81 18.01 1.14
CA HIS A 177 12.23 16.78 0.46
C HIS A 177 13.59 16.98 -0.22
N GLN A 178 13.81 18.10 -0.89
CA GLN A 178 15.08 18.41 -1.55
C GLN A 178 16.22 18.44 -0.53
N TYR A 179 16.04 19.13 0.59
CA TYR A 179 17.04 19.17 1.68
C TYR A 179 17.42 17.78 2.19
N LEU A 180 16.42 16.91 2.39
CA LEU A 180 16.67 15.52 2.80
C LEU A 180 17.52 14.75 1.79
N VAL A 181 17.19 14.89 0.49
CA VAL A 181 17.91 14.24 -0.59
C VAL A 181 19.33 14.77 -0.73
N GLU A 182 19.51 16.10 -0.71
CA GLU A 182 20.81 16.76 -0.80
C GLU A 182 21.74 16.36 0.36
N LYS A 183 21.20 16.34 1.59
CA LYS A 183 21.95 15.90 2.78
C LYS A 183 22.39 14.45 2.64
N ALA A 184 21.48 13.55 2.27
CA ALA A 184 21.82 12.14 2.10
C ALA A 184 22.81 11.91 0.96
N SER A 185 22.64 12.61 -0.16
CA SER A 185 23.57 12.55 -1.30
C SER A 185 24.98 13.02 -0.92
N LYS A 186 25.09 14.12 -0.18
CA LYS A 186 26.38 14.70 0.24
C LYS A 186 27.15 13.80 1.22
N GLU A 187 26.46 13.07 2.08
CA GLU A 187 27.05 12.29 3.17
C GLU A 187 27.38 10.83 2.76
N ASN A 188 26.97 10.40 1.55
CA ASN A 188 27.10 9.02 1.10
C ASN A 188 27.68 8.91 -0.33
N ASP A 189 28.30 7.77 -0.62
CA ASP A 189 28.87 7.52 -1.94
C ASP A 189 27.76 7.30 -2.98
N ILE A 190 26.67 6.64 -2.60
CA ILE A 190 25.52 6.30 -3.42
C ILE A 190 24.25 6.57 -2.64
N LEU A 191 23.25 7.12 -3.30
CA LEU A 191 21.91 7.30 -2.78
C LEU A 191 20.87 6.59 -3.66
N HIS A 192 20.24 5.55 -3.14
CA HIS A 192 19.06 4.94 -3.74
C HIS A 192 17.81 5.71 -3.31
N LEU A 193 17.14 6.36 -4.26
CA LEU A 193 15.94 7.15 -4.01
C LEU A 193 14.71 6.42 -4.57
N PHE A 194 13.90 5.86 -3.67
CA PHE A 194 12.67 5.16 -4.00
C PHE A 194 11.49 6.13 -3.96
N ILE A 195 10.75 6.21 -5.06
CA ILE A 195 9.53 7.00 -5.15
C ILE A 195 8.35 6.04 -5.08
N VAL A 196 7.45 6.26 -4.12
CA VAL A 196 6.28 5.39 -3.91
C VAL A 196 5.43 5.37 -5.18
N SER A 197 5.31 4.20 -5.81
CA SER A 197 4.68 4.01 -7.13
C SER A 197 3.17 4.06 -7.09
N GLU A 198 2.57 4.01 -5.88
CA GLU A 198 1.13 4.02 -5.71
C GLU A 198 0.50 5.28 -6.28
N ASP A 199 -0.53 5.12 -7.13
CA ASP A 199 -1.16 6.20 -7.88
C ASP A 199 -2.48 6.69 -7.23
N LYS A 200 -2.56 6.63 -5.89
CA LYS A 200 -3.70 7.13 -5.10
C LYS A 200 -3.46 8.50 -4.49
N SER A 201 -2.25 9.02 -4.61
CA SER A 201 -1.92 10.40 -4.25
C SER A 201 -2.62 11.40 -5.17
N ILE A 202 -2.78 12.63 -4.71
CA ILE A 202 -3.40 13.69 -5.51
C ILE A 202 -2.58 13.99 -6.78
N PHE A 203 -1.25 14.06 -6.61
CA PHE A 203 -0.32 14.15 -7.73
C PHE A 203 -0.01 12.74 -8.24
N PRO A 204 -0.29 12.43 -9.52
CA PRO A 204 0.01 11.15 -10.14
C PRO A 204 1.48 10.76 -10.03
N PHE A 205 1.75 9.45 -10.00
CA PHE A 205 3.10 8.92 -9.84
C PHE A 205 4.11 9.49 -10.85
N ASN A 206 3.75 9.54 -12.13
CA ASN A 206 4.62 10.07 -13.19
C ASN A 206 5.00 11.53 -12.95
N ILE A 207 4.09 12.36 -12.46
CA ILE A 207 4.34 13.77 -12.12
C ILE A 207 5.26 13.86 -10.90
N ARG A 208 4.97 13.09 -9.83
CA ARG A 208 5.81 13.07 -8.63
C ARG A 208 7.25 12.66 -8.95
N LYS A 209 7.41 11.59 -9.75
CA LYS A 209 8.71 11.12 -10.21
C LYS A 209 9.45 12.18 -11.04
N LYS A 210 8.77 12.83 -12.01
CA LYS A 210 9.32 13.91 -12.81
C LYS A 210 9.84 15.04 -11.93
N LEU A 211 9.02 15.55 -11.01
CA LEU A 211 9.39 16.65 -10.12
C LEU A 211 10.58 16.31 -9.21
N VAL A 212 10.62 15.09 -8.66
CA VAL A 212 11.77 14.61 -7.88
C VAL A 212 13.03 14.62 -8.72
N MET A 213 13.00 14.02 -9.92
CA MET A 213 14.18 13.91 -10.79
C MET A 213 14.69 15.28 -11.28
N GLU A 214 13.79 16.17 -11.69
CA GLU A 214 14.15 17.52 -12.12
C GLU A 214 14.76 18.35 -10.99
N SER A 215 14.16 18.28 -9.78
CA SER A 215 14.63 19.04 -8.62
C SER A 215 15.97 18.55 -8.06
N THR A 216 16.37 17.31 -8.36
CA THR A 216 17.59 16.68 -7.86
C THR A 216 18.61 16.35 -8.96
N ALA A 217 18.40 16.83 -10.20
CA ALA A 217 19.25 16.55 -11.37
C ALA A 217 20.70 17.01 -11.22
N HIS A 218 20.96 17.97 -10.33
CA HIS A 218 22.30 18.45 -10.01
C HIS A 218 23.13 17.45 -9.20
N LEU A 219 22.51 16.47 -8.56
CA LEU A 219 23.17 15.43 -7.75
C LEU A 219 23.54 14.24 -8.64
N LYS A 220 24.81 13.79 -8.60
CA LYS A 220 25.35 12.82 -9.56
C LYS A 220 25.38 11.37 -9.03
N ASN A 221 25.18 11.17 -7.74
CA ASN A 221 25.26 9.86 -7.08
C ASN A 221 23.88 9.27 -6.72
N ILE A 222 22.80 9.77 -7.30
CA ILE A 222 21.45 9.25 -7.09
C ILE A 222 21.12 8.17 -8.12
N ILE A 223 20.51 7.09 -7.62
CA ILE A 223 19.88 6.04 -8.41
C ILE A 223 18.40 6.06 -8.06
N TYR A 224 17.56 6.42 -9.04
CA TYR A 224 16.11 6.49 -8.84
C TYR A 224 15.46 5.12 -9.05
N HIS A 225 14.51 4.81 -8.17
CA HIS A 225 13.74 3.58 -8.22
C HIS A 225 12.25 3.86 -8.10
N ASP A 226 11.47 3.10 -8.83
CA ASP A 226 10.06 2.92 -8.58
C ASP A 226 9.90 1.90 -7.44
N SER A 227 9.10 2.23 -6.42
CA SER A 227 8.93 1.30 -5.28
C SER A 227 8.19 0.02 -5.66
N GLY A 228 7.58 0.01 -6.84
CA GLY A 228 6.70 -1.07 -7.25
C GLY A 228 5.48 -1.21 -6.32
N PRO A 229 4.82 -2.36 -6.34
CA PRO A 229 3.62 -2.60 -5.53
C PRO A 229 3.91 -3.01 -4.08
N TYR A 230 5.19 -3.08 -3.68
CA TYR A 230 5.59 -3.64 -2.39
C TYR A 230 5.66 -2.60 -1.27
N ILE A 231 5.87 -1.33 -1.60
CA ILE A 231 5.86 -0.22 -0.65
C ILE A 231 4.64 0.65 -0.96
N ILE A 232 3.70 0.72 -0.02
CA ILE A 232 2.46 1.49 -0.14
C ILE A 232 2.43 2.63 0.89
N SER A 233 1.59 3.62 0.64
CA SER A 233 1.42 4.73 1.58
C SER A 233 0.57 4.32 2.79
N SER A 234 0.73 5.04 3.90
CA SER A 234 -0.10 4.83 5.09
C SER A 234 -1.59 5.06 4.82
N ALA A 235 -1.94 5.95 3.90
CA ALA A 235 -3.33 6.27 3.53
C ALA A 235 -4.07 5.08 2.91
N THR A 236 -3.37 4.15 2.30
CA THR A 236 -3.95 2.99 1.61
C THR A 236 -3.63 1.66 2.28
N PHE A 237 -2.84 1.69 3.36
CA PHE A 237 -2.54 0.49 4.13
C PHE A 237 -3.82 -0.12 4.71
N PRO A 238 -4.06 -1.44 4.53
CA PRO A 238 -5.27 -2.09 5.00
C PRO A 238 -5.29 -2.20 6.53
N SER A 239 -6.27 -1.55 7.16
CA SER A 239 -6.42 -1.49 8.61
C SER A 239 -7.61 -2.31 9.15
N TYR A 240 -8.34 -2.99 8.29
CA TYR A 240 -9.65 -3.57 8.58
C TYR A 240 -9.67 -4.73 9.60
N PHE A 241 -8.54 -5.33 9.93
CA PHE A 241 -8.45 -6.42 10.90
C PHE A 241 -7.70 -6.06 12.18
N GLN A 242 -7.36 -4.78 12.39
CA GLN A 242 -6.62 -4.30 13.56
C GLN A 242 -7.54 -3.56 14.54
N LYS A 243 -7.18 -3.58 15.82
CA LYS A 243 -8.05 -3.10 16.90
C LYS A 243 -8.09 -1.58 16.98
N ASP A 244 -6.92 -0.95 16.89
CA ASP A 244 -6.75 0.50 17.04
C ASP A 244 -5.75 1.08 16.04
N GLU A 245 -5.63 2.40 16.01
CA GLU A 245 -4.74 3.11 15.10
C GLU A 245 -3.26 2.83 15.36
N TYR A 246 -2.87 2.61 16.60
CA TYR A 246 -1.48 2.31 16.94
C TYR A 246 -1.06 0.96 16.35
N GLU A 247 -1.87 -0.09 16.50
CA GLU A 247 -1.62 -1.40 15.88
C GLU A 247 -1.52 -1.30 14.35
N VAL A 248 -2.33 -0.43 13.72
CA VAL A 248 -2.28 -0.17 12.27
C VAL A 248 -0.94 0.41 11.88
N ILE A 249 -0.51 1.48 12.57
CA ILE A 249 0.75 2.18 12.28
C ILE A 249 1.94 1.24 12.51
N GLU A 250 1.93 0.51 13.63
CA GLU A 250 2.99 -0.44 13.97
C GLU A 250 3.10 -1.56 12.94
N SER A 251 2.00 -2.15 12.55
CA SER A 251 1.96 -3.23 11.54
C SER A 251 2.46 -2.74 10.18
N HIS A 252 2.04 -1.55 9.76
CA HIS A 252 2.52 -0.93 8.52
C HIS A 252 4.04 -0.70 8.57
N ALA A 253 4.53 -0.07 9.65
CA ALA A 253 5.95 0.20 9.81
C ALA A 253 6.79 -1.08 9.84
N ASN A 254 6.29 -2.14 10.48
CA ASN A 254 6.98 -3.43 10.53
C ASN A 254 7.03 -4.13 9.16
N ILE A 255 5.95 -4.12 8.39
CA ILE A 255 5.95 -4.66 7.01
C ILE A 255 6.91 -3.89 6.13
N ASP A 256 6.85 -2.56 6.15
CA ASP A 256 7.73 -1.72 5.34
C ASP A 256 9.20 -1.90 5.72
N LEU A 257 9.49 -2.03 7.01
CA LEU A 257 10.83 -2.33 7.52
C LEU A 257 11.34 -3.67 6.97
N GLU A 258 10.57 -4.74 7.07
CA GLU A 258 10.97 -6.07 6.59
C GLU A 258 11.19 -6.10 5.07
N ILE A 259 10.32 -5.42 4.31
CA ILE A 259 10.48 -5.26 2.86
C ILE A 259 11.76 -4.47 2.57
N PHE A 260 11.95 -3.35 3.27
CA PHE A 260 13.13 -2.51 3.09
C PHE A 260 14.43 -3.25 3.44
N VAL A 261 14.48 -4.03 4.52
CA VAL A 261 15.64 -4.85 4.90
C VAL A 261 16.00 -5.84 3.80
N LYS A 262 15.01 -6.47 3.16
CA LYS A 262 15.25 -7.37 2.03
C LYS A 262 15.81 -6.62 0.82
N ILE A 263 15.26 -5.44 0.49
CA ILE A 263 15.79 -4.56 -0.57
C ILE A 263 17.22 -4.13 -0.25
N ALA A 264 17.46 -3.68 0.98
CA ALA A 264 18.76 -3.19 1.44
C ALA A 264 19.86 -4.24 1.29
N LYS A 265 19.58 -5.52 1.58
CA LYS A 265 20.52 -6.62 1.39
C LYS A 265 20.91 -6.85 -0.07
N PHE A 266 19.99 -6.64 -1.01
CA PHE A 266 20.27 -6.79 -2.45
C PHE A 266 21.08 -5.63 -3.02
N LEU A 267 20.94 -4.43 -2.47
CA LEU A 267 21.59 -3.20 -2.92
C LEU A 267 22.78 -2.77 -2.05
N ASP A 268 23.14 -3.54 -1.02
CA ASP A 268 24.16 -3.24 0.00
C ASP A 268 23.91 -1.90 0.73
N ILE A 269 22.65 -1.52 0.88
CA ILE A 269 22.26 -0.30 1.60
C ILE A 269 22.56 -0.47 3.08
N ASN A 270 23.36 0.45 3.64
CA ASN A 270 23.76 0.45 5.04
C ASN A 270 23.31 1.70 5.82
N VAL A 271 22.63 2.66 5.15
CA VAL A 271 22.07 3.83 5.77
C VAL A 271 20.66 4.11 5.22
N ARG A 272 19.70 4.36 6.10
CA ARG A 272 18.36 4.84 5.78
C ARG A 272 18.17 6.25 6.29
N TYR A 273 17.82 7.19 5.41
CA TYR A 273 17.41 8.54 5.79
C TYR A 273 15.89 8.65 5.80
N VAL A 274 15.35 9.29 6.84
CA VAL A 274 13.93 9.62 6.99
C VAL A 274 13.80 11.07 7.44
N GLY A 275 12.78 11.77 6.97
CA GLY A 275 12.47 13.12 7.42
C GLY A 275 11.73 13.11 8.76
N GLU A 276 12.01 14.08 9.62
CA GLU A 276 11.21 14.33 10.80
C GLU A 276 9.88 14.99 10.41
N GLU A 277 8.78 14.56 11.03
CA GLU A 277 7.45 15.13 10.88
C GLU A 277 6.87 15.44 12.28
N PRO A 278 7.26 16.57 12.90
CA PRO A 278 6.91 16.85 14.29
C PRO A 278 5.41 16.93 14.56
N ASN A 279 4.61 17.23 13.54
CA ASN A 279 3.16 17.35 13.65
C ASN A 279 2.40 16.07 13.29
N SER A 280 3.09 14.99 12.93
CA SER A 280 2.49 13.71 12.56
C SER A 280 2.85 12.63 13.58
N ILE A 281 1.88 12.24 14.41
CA ILE A 281 2.02 11.12 15.35
C ILE A 281 2.37 9.83 14.59
N VAL A 282 1.73 9.61 13.46
CA VAL A 282 1.97 8.43 12.59
C VAL A 282 3.44 8.35 12.17
N THR A 283 3.97 9.45 11.62
CA THR A 283 5.37 9.50 11.19
C THR A 283 6.34 9.38 12.37
N GLY A 284 6.01 9.96 13.51
CA GLY A 284 6.82 9.84 14.72
C GLY A 284 6.97 8.39 15.18
N ILE A 285 5.87 7.63 15.25
CA ILE A 285 5.87 6.21 15.62
C ILE A 285 6.66 5.40 14.56
N TYR A 286 6.41 5.65 13.28
CA TYR A 286 7.07 5.00 12.17
C TYR A 286 8.60 5.21 12.22
N ASN A 287 9.05 6.46 12.38
CA ASN A 287 10.47 6.80 12.48
C ASN A 287 11.13 6.13 13.68
N LYS A 288 10.46 6.08 14.84
CA LYS A 288 10.96 5.42 16.03
C LYS A 288 11.14 3.91 15.83
N ILE A 289 10.22 3.26 15.14
CA ILE A 289 10.33 1.83 14.81
C ILE A 289 11.53 1.61 13.88
N MET A 290 11.70 2.44 12.85
CA MET A 290 12.83 2.36 11.93
C MET A 290 14.17 2.59 12.65
N GLU A 291 14.27 3.63 13.47
CA GLU A 291 15.47 3.95 14.25
C GLU A 291 15.87 2.82 15.22
N THR A 292 14.87 2.18 15.84
CA THR A 292 15.12 1.13 16.84
C THR A 292 15.46 -0.22 16.19
N LYS A 293 14.84 -0.57 15.08
CA LYS A 293 14.93 -1.93 14.50
C LYS A 293 15.96 -2.06 13.38
N LEU A 294 16.16 -1.06 12.54
CA LEU A 294 17.11 -1.13 11.41
C LEU A 294 18.55 -1.45 11.83
N PRO A 295 19.07 -0.93 12.97
CA PRO A 295 20.41 -1.27 13.43
C PRO A 295 20.64 -2.77 13.66
N ASN A 296 19.61 -3.54 14.01
CA ASN A 296 19.70 -4.99 14.19
C ASN A 296 20.02 -5.73 12.86
N PHE A 297 19.83 -5.05 11.74
CA PHE A 297 20.12 -5.56 10.39
C PHE A 297 21.39 -4.92 9.78
N GLY A 298 22.15 -4.16 10.57
CA GLY A 298 23.34 -3.45 10.09
C GLY A 298 23.04 -2.19 9.30
N ILE A 299 21.82 -1.65 9.38
CA ILE A 299 21.39 -0.46 8.67
C ILE A 299 21.24 0.70 9.66
N LYS A 300 22.05 1.75 9.52
CA LYS A 300 21.92 2.96 10.33
C LYS A 300 20.67 3.74 9.88
N CYS A 301 19.79 4.11 10.80
CA CYS A 301 18.68 5.02 10.52
C CYS A 301 19.08 6.45 10.94
N ILE A 302 18.89 7.42 10.05
CA ILE A 302 19.16 8.84 10.29
C ILE A 302 17.86 9.61 10.12
N ILE A 303 17.36 10.15 11.22
CA ILE A 303 16.22 11.06 11.21
C ILE A 303 16.76 12.47 10.98
N VAL A 304 16.36 13.09 9.89
CA VAL A 304 16.79 14.45 9.52
C VAL A 304 15.75 15.45 10.03
N PRO A 305 16.15 16.36 10.92
CA PRO A 305 15.26 17.41 11.40
C PRO A 305 14.71 18.25 10.24
N ARG A 306 13.49 18.72 10.39
CA ARG A 306 12.91 19.64 9.43
C ARG A 306 13.67 20.94 9.34
N LYS A 307 13.87 21.40 8.12
CA LYS A 307 14.35 22.76 7.88
C LYS A 307 13.17 23.71 8.08
N ASN A 308 13.27 24.59 9.10
CA ASN A 308 12.35 25.70 9.25
C ASN A 308 12.85 26.87 8.40
N GLU A 309 11.94 27.51 7.68
CA GLU A 309 12.27 28.77 7.01
C GLU A 309 12.21 29.96 7.98
N ASN A 310 12.88 31.05 7.57
CA ASN A 310 12.90 32.33 8.30
C ASN A 310 11.51 32.98 8.42
N SER A 311 10.52 32.52 7.62
CA SER A 311 9.13 32.99 7.63
C SER A 311 8.24 32.34 8.67
N GLY A 312 8.69 31.24 9.35
CA GLY A 312 7.88 30.46 10.28
C GLY A 312 6.90 29.49 9.60
N GLU A 313 6.84 29.45 8.29
CA GLU A 313 5.98 28.51 7.54
C GLU A 313 6.55 27.09 7.53
N ILE A 314 5.64 26.11 7.66
CA ILE A 314 6.02 24.69 7.65
C ILE A 314 6.17 24.20 6.22
N ILE A 315 7.40 23.79 5.84
CA ILE A 315 7.68 23.19 4.54
C ILE A 315 7.18 21.75 4.52
N SER A 316 5.95 21.54 4.08
CA SER A 316 5.38 20.19 3.93
C SER A 316 4.52 20.08 2.66
N ALA A 317 4.39 18.86 2.14
CA ALA A 317 3.51 18.59 1.00
C ALA A 317 2.03 18.89 1.33
N SER A 318 1.59 18.62 2.57
CA SER A 318 0.24 18.95 3.04
C SER A 318 0.02 20.46 3.08
N ASN A 319 1.01 21.26 3.53
CA ASN A 319 0.92 22.71 3.50
C ASN A 319 0.86 23.24 2.08
N VAL A 320 1.67 22.72 1.16
CA VAL A 320 1.58 23.08 -0.28
C VAL A 320 0.17 22.85 -0.82
N ARG A 321 -0.45 21.68 -0.53
CA ARG A 321 -1.81 21.40 -0.99
C ARG A 321 -2.86 22.32 -0.36
N LYS A 322 -2.69 22.70 0.90
CA LYS A 322 -3.52 23.71 1.57
C LYS A 322 -3.40 25.07 0.89
N LEU A 323 -2.20 25.54 0.66
CA LEU A 323 -1.91 26.82 -0.03
C LEU A 323 -2.42 26.82 -1.48
N ILE A 324 -2.40 25.71 -2.20
CA ILE A 324 -3.05 25.58 -3.52
C ILE A 324 -4.55 25.81 -3.41
N LYS A 325 -5.21 25.23 -2.40
CA LYS A 325 -6.65 25.43 -2.16
C LYS A 325 -6.98 26.90 -1.83
N GLU A 326 -6.08 27.55 -1.12
CA GLU A 326 -6.16 28.97 -0.75
C GLU A 326 -5.70 29.93 -1.86
N GLU A 327 -5.24 29.39 -3.02
CA GLU A 327 -4.68 30.13 -4.16
C GLU A 327 -3.45 31.02 -3.82
N ASN A 328 -2.73 30.67 -2.77
CA ASN A 328 -1.57 31.44 -2.29
C ASN A 328 -0.27 30.97 -2.93
N PHE A 329 -0.09 31.26 -4.21
CA PHE A 329 1.07 30.83 -4.99
C PHE A 329 2.37 31.57 -4.64
N ASP A 330 2.29 32.76 -4.04
CA ASP A 330 3.46 33.50 -3.61
C ASP A 330 4.19 32.76 -2.47
N ILE A 331 3.46 32.24 -1.47
CA ILE A 331 4.04 31.43 -0.41
C ILE A 331 4.51 30.07 -0.94
N ILE A 332 3.76 29.45 -1.86
CA ILE A 332 4.17 28.19 -2.47
C ILE A 332 5.56 28.29 -3.10
N LYS A 333 5.84 29.41 -3.79
CA LYS A 333 7.13 29.66 -4.42
C LYS A 333 8.31 29.60 -3.46
N GLU A 334 8.11 29.98 -2.19
CA GLU A 334 9.14 29.97 -1.16
C GLU A 334 9.40 28.60 -0.54
N ILE A 335 8.46 27.63 -0.69
CA ILE A 335 8.53 26.34 0.00
C ILE A 335 8.65 25.12 -0.95
N VAL A 336 8.70 25.36 -2.27
CA VAL A 336 8.91 24.29 -3.26
C VAL A 336 10.08 24.63 -4.19
N PRO A 337 10.75 23.62 -4.77
CA PRO A 337 11.76 23.85 -5.80
C PRO A 337 11.17 24.53 -7.05
N GLU A 338 12.02 25.20 -7.81
CA GLU A 338 11.62 25.93 -9.02
C GLU A 338 10.88 25.04 -10.04
N SER A 339 11.31 23.78 -10.20
CA SER A 339 10.64 22.80 -11.08
C SER A 339 9.21 22.49 -10.62
N THR A 340 9.00 22.31 -9.31
CA THR A 340 7.66 22.10 -8.74
C THR A 340 6.81 23.35 -8.91
N TYR A 341 7.34 24.53 -8.64
CA TYR A 341 6.61 25.79 -8.83
C TYR A 341 6.20 26.00 -10.30
N LYS A 342 7.14 25.85 -11.25
CA LYS A 342 6.84 25.95 -12.70
C LYS A 342 5.74 24.98 -13.13
N TYR A 343 5.78 23.75 -12.62
CA TYR A 343 4.71 22.78 -12.88
C TYR A 343 3.36 23.28 -12.33
N LEU A 344 3.31 23.73 -11.07
CA LEU A 344 2.06 24.16 -10.42
C LEU A 344 1.37 25.34 -11.12
N ILE A 345 2.13 26.26 -11.75
CA ILE A 345 1.57 27.37 -12.50
C ILE A 345 1.31 27.05 -13.99
N SER A 346 1.63 25.82 -14.43
CA SER A 346 1.45 25.39 -15.83
C SER A 346 0.01 24.97 -16.13
N GLN A 347 -0.31 24.88 -17.44
CA GLN A 347 -1.60 24.33 -17.89
C GLN A 347 -1.76 22.85 -17.53
N GLU A 348 -0.64 22.10 -17.47
CA GLU A 348 -0.62 20.67 -17.12
C GLU A 348 -1.12 20.40 -15.69
N ALA A 349 -0.89 21.34 -14.76
CA ALA A 349 -1.32 21.20 -13.37
C ALA A 349 -2.80 21.53 -13.12
N LYS A 350 -3.48 22.19 -14.05
CA LYS A 350 -4.89 22.63 -13.86
C LYS A 350 -5.83 21.52 -13.35
N PRO A 351 -5.86 20.33 -13.96
CA PRO A 351 -6.77 19.27 -13.46
C PRO A 351 -6.49 18.86 -12.01
N ILE A 352 -5.22 18.87 -11.61
CA ILE A 352 -4.81 18.53 -10.24
C ILE A 352 -5.19 19.66 -9.28
N ILE A 353 -4.98 20.90 -9.65
CA ILE A 353 -5.38 22.08 -8.87
C ILE A 353 -6.89 22.09 -8.63
N GLU A 354 -7.69 21.87 -9.68
CA GLU A 354 -9.15 21.81 -9.56
C GLU A 354 -9.59 20.64 -8.65
N LYS A 355 -8.93 19.49 -8.76
CA LYS A 355 -9.17 18.37 -7.86
C LYS A 355 -8.88 18.73 -6.39
N ILE A 356 -7.77 19.45 -6.13
CA ILE A 356 -7.38 19.89 -4.77
C ILE A 356 -8.45 20.84 -4.21
N LYS A 357 -8.96 21.78 -5.01
CA LYS A 357 -10.00 22.72 -4.57
C LYS A 357 -11.31 22.05 -4.16
N GLN A 358 -11.65 20.89 -4.75
CA GLN A 358 -12.87 20.13 -4.48
C GLN A 358 -12.76 19.19 -3.26
N ILE A 359 -11.56 18.85 -2.83
CA ILE A 359 -11.34 17.95 -1.68
C ILE A 359 -11.55 18.74 -0.37
N GLU A 360 -12.39 18.22 0.53
CA GLU A 360 -12.64 18.84 1.84
C GLU A 360 -11.39 18.80 2.73
N ASP A 361 -10.77 17.64 2.86
CA ASP A 361 -9.54 17.44 3.62
C ASP A 361 -8.37 17.12 2.69
N VAL A 362 -7.46 18.08 2.51
CA VAL A 362 -6.25 17.94 1.66
C VAL A 362 -5.00 17.52 2.44
N VAL A 363 -5.12 17.37 3.76
CA VAL A 363 -3.96 17.11 4.63
C VAL A 363 -3.56 15.63 4.59
N HIS A 364 -4.52 14.73 4.55
CA HIS A 364 -4.31 13.27 4.68
C HIS A 364 -4.15 12.52 3.36
N TYR A 365 -3.87 13.19 2.25
CA TYR A 365 -3.66 12.57 0.92
C TYR A 365 -2.19 12.45 0.53
#